data_774f5fa0e541647cf75d9e2aa61da773
#
_entry.id   774f5fa0e541647cf75d9e2aa61da773
#
_cell.length_a   1.000
_cell.length_b   1.000
_cell.length_c   1.000
_cell.angle_alpha   90.00
_cell.angle_beta   90.00
_cell.angle_gamma   90.00
#
_symmetry.space_group_name_H-M   'P 1'
#
loop_
_entity.id
_entity.type
_entity.pdbx_description
1 polymer ?
#
loop_
_entity_poly.entity_id
_entity_poly.type
_entity_poly.pdbx_seq_one_letter_code
_entity_poly.pdbx_strand_id
1 'polypeptide(L)' 'MKKDNIGTNAGLVWRTSFYKGTKATFNELLEDTGLNAIDLSSAIGWLAREDKVEFFYENGEEFIDVYRDSYF' A
#
# COMPACT_ATOMS: atom_id res chain seq x y z
N MET A 1 -18.21 -0.89 -0.01
CA MET A 1 -17.07 -0.39 0.78
C MET A 1 -17.38 1.00 1.28
N LYS A 2 -17.06 1.27 2.54
CA LYS A 2 -17.30 2.58 3.14
C LYS A 2 -16.06 3.44 3.01
N LYS A 3 -16.23 4.75 2.81
CA LYS A 3 -15.11 5.68 2.69
C LYS A 3 -14.20 5.66 3.91
N ASP A 4 -14.77 5.54 5.10
CA ASP A 4 -14.01 5.49 6.36
C ASP A 4 -13.05 4.32 6.38
N ASN A 5 -13.47 3.18 5.83
CA ASN A 5 -12.63 1.99 5.77
C ASN A 5 -11.47 2.17 4.80
N ILE A 6 -11.66 2.93 3.72
CA ILE A 6 -10.58 3.18 2.76
C ILE A 6 -9.44 3.94 3.45
N GLY A 7 -9.75 5.00 4.20
CA GLY A 7 -8.74 5.77 4.92
C GLY A 7 -8.04 4.96 5.99
N THR A 8 -8.80 4.17 6.76
CA THR A 8 -8.25 3.29 7.79
C THR A 8 -7.35 2.23 7.18
N ASN A 9 -7.79 1.63 6.07
CA ASN A 9 -7.01 0.62 5.36
C ASN A 9 -5.76 1.23 4.74
N ALA A 10 -5.84 2.46 4.24
CA ALA A 10 -4.67 3.17 3.70
C ALA A 10 -3.61 3.36 4.80
N GLY A 11 -4.03 3.72 6.01
CA GLY A 11 -3.13 3.83 7.15
C GLY A 11 -2.46 2.50 7.49
N LEU A 12 -3.23 1.41 7.47
CA LEU A 12 -2.69 0.07 7.70
C LEU A 12 -1.66 -0.31 6.64
N VAL A 13 -1.98 -0.09 5.37
CA VAL A 13 -1.06 -0.40 4.26
C VAL A 13 0.22 0.44 4.38
N TRP A 14 0.07 1.73 4.68
CA TRP A 14 1.22 2.62 4.82
C TRP A 14 2.15 2.15 5.94
N ARG A 15 1.60 1.85 7.12
CA ARG A 15 2.40 1.39 8.27
C ARG A 15 3.06 0.04 7.99
N THR A 16 2.31 -0.88 7.39
CA THR A 16 2.83 -2.21 7.05
C THR A 16 4.01 -2.09 6.10
N SER A 17 3.87 -1.28 5.05
CA SER A 17 4.92 -1.07 4.07
C SER A 17 6.11 -0.31 4.67
N PHE A 18 5.84 0.70 5.49
CA PHE A 18 6.88 1.49 6.14
C PHE A 18 7.76 0.60 7.03
N TYR A 19 7.14 -0.23 7.88
CA TYR A 19 7.88 -1.09 8.80
C TYR A 19 8.51 -2.32 8.12
N LYS A 20 7.98 -2.73 6.97
CA LYS A 20 8.63 -3.76 6.17
C LYS A 20 10.01 -3.29 5.69
N GLY A 21 10.16 -2.01 5.41
CA GLY A 21 11.43 -1.40 5.09
C GLY A 21 11.92 -1.59 3.67
N THR A 22 11.13 -2.24 2.82
CA THR A 22 11.47 -2.49 1.42
C THR A 22 10.21 -2.60 0.58
N LYS A 23 10.36 -2.43 -0.74
CA LYS A 23 9.24 -2.57 -1.66
C LYS A 23 8.67 -4.00 -1.58
N ALA A 24 7.39 -4.13 -1.86
CA ALA A 24 6.66 -5.39 -1.78
C ALA A 24 5.77 -5.57 -2.99
N THR A 25 5.50 -6.82 -3.33
CA THR A 25 4.49 -7.14 -4.34
C THR A 25 3.09 -6.97 -3.75
N PHE A 26 2.09 -6.89 -4.62
CA PHE A 26 0.69 -6.85 -4.20
C PHE A 26 0.35 -8.07 -3.33
N ASN A 27 0.79 -9.26 -3.75
CA ASN A 27 0.52 -10.49 -3.01
C ASN A 27 1.15 -10.48 -1.63
N GLU A 28 2.38 -9.95 -1.51
CA GLU A 28 3.02 -9.82 -0.21
C GLU A 28 2.22 -8.88 0.69
N LEU A 29 1.72 -7.78 0.15
CA LEU A 29 0.90 -6.85 0.93
C LEU A 29 -0.44 -7.45 1.33
N LEU A 30 -1.05 -8.30 0.48
CA LEU A 30 -2.26 -9.03 0.86
C LEU A 30 -2.00 -9.88 2.11
N GLU A 31 -0.90 -10.61 2.14
CA GLU A 31 -0.55 -11.44 3.30
C GLU A 31 -0.22 -10.59 4.52
N ASP A 32 0.60 -9.56 4.34
CA ASP A 32 1.09 -8.75 5.45
C ASP A 32 -0.01 -7.92 6.09
N THR A 33 -0.97 -7.43 5.31
CA THR A 33 -2.06 -6.60 5.84
C THR A 33 -3.29 -7.39 6.26
N GLY A 34 -3.48 -8.57 5.68
CA GLY A 34 -4.70 -9.35 5.89
C GLY A 34 -5.91 -8.80 5.15
N LEU A 35 -5.75 -7.77 4.33
CA LEU A 35 -6.85 -7.20 3.56
C LEU A 35 -7.18 -8.08 2.35
N ASN A 36 -8.43 -8.01 1.89
CA ASN A 36 -8.79 -8.62 0.61
C ASN A 36 -8.31 -7.73 -0.54
N ALA A 37 -8.37 -8.25 -1.77
CA ALA A 37 -7.81 -7.58 -2.93
C ALA A 37 -8.49 -6.23 -3.21
N ILE A 38 -9.81 -6.14 -3.01
CA ILE A 38 -10.54 -4.89 -3.25
C ILE A 38 -10.11 -3.82 -2.25
N ASP A 39 -10.06 -4.18 -0.97
CA ASP A 39 -9.69 -3.24 0.08
C ASP A 39 -8.23 -2.80 -0.05
N LEU A 40 -7.34 -3.72 -0.38
CA LEU A 40 -5.94 -3.38 -0.60
C LEU A 40 -5.77 -2.46 -1.81
N SER A 41 -6.43 -2.78 -2.92
CA SER A 41 -6.36 -1.94 -4.14
C SER A 41 -6.88 -0.54 -3.87
N SER A 42 -7.99 -0.42 -3.14
CA SER A 42 -8.58 0.88 -2.81
C SER A 42 -7.64 1.68 -1.90
N ALA A 43 -7.03 1.02 -0.92
CA ALA A 43 -6.09 1.67 -0.01
C ALA A 43 -4.85 2.17 -0.77
N ILE A 44 -4.31 1.35 -1.67
CA ILE A 44 -3.16 1.73 -2.50
C ILE A 44 -3.53 2.91 -3.40
N GLY A 45 -4.72 2.88 -4.02
CA GLY A 45 -5.21 3.98 -4.84
C GLY A 45 -5.33 5.28 -4.06
N TRP A 46 -5.83 5.21 -2.83
CA TRP A 46 -5.90 6.35 -1.93
C TRP A 46 -4.51 6.92 -1.65
N LEU A 47 -3.55 6.05 -1.32
CA LEU A 47 -2.17 6.46 -1.04
C LEU A 47 -1.50 7.05 -2.28
N ALA A 48 -1.78 6.51 -3.46
CA ALA A 48 -1.26 7.04 -4.72
C ALA A 48 -1.81 8.44 -4.99
N ARG A 49 -3.09 8.66 -4.74
CA ARG A 49 -3.71 9.97 -4.89
C ARG A 49 -3.09 11.01 -3.96
N GLU A 50 -2.72 10.59 -2.75
CA GLU A 50 -2.08 11.45 -1.75
C GLU A 50 -0.56 11.57 -1.94
N ASP A 51 -0.04 10.96 -3.01
CA ASP A 51 1.39 10.96 -3.32
C ASP A 51 2.23 10.37 -2.17
N LYS A 52 1.75 9.26 -1.61
CA LYS A 52 2.39 8.58 -0.49
C LYS A 52 3.10 7.29 -0.87
N VAL A 53 2.89 6.80 -2.11
CA VAL A 53 3.47 5.55 -2.59
C VAL A 53 4.14 5.77 -3.93
N GLU A 54 5.11 4.90 -4.23
CA GLU A 54 5.69 4.77 -5.57
C GLU A 54 5.60 3.33 -6.04
N PHE A 55 5.63 3.17 -7.36
CA PHE A 55 5.52 1.87 -8.01
C PHE A 55 6.79 1.59 -8.80
N PHE A 56 7.25 0.35 -8.71
CA PHE A 56 8.46 -0.10 -9.40
C PHE A 56 8.13 -1.30 -10.25
N TYR A 57 8.82 -1.42 -11.38
CA TYR A 57 8.70 -2.58 -12.27
C TYR A 57 10.08 -3.18 -12.46
N GLU A 58 10.23 -4.45 -12.10
CA GLU A 58 11.49 -5.18 -12.25
C GLU A 58 11.19 -6.56 -12.78
N ASN A 59 11.81 -6.92 -13.92
CA ASN A 59 11.64 -8.22 -14.52
C ASN A 59 10.18 -8.61 -14.76
N GLY A 60 9.35 -7.61 -15.14
CA GLY A 60 7.93 -7.83 -15.40
C GLY A 60 7.05 -7.90 -14.16
N GLU A 61 7.61 -7.69 -12.97
CA GLU A 61 6.86 -7.72 -11.73
C GLU A 61 6.74 -6.31 -11.14
N GLU A 62 5.55 -5.97 -10.64
CA GLU A 62 5.29 -4.69 -10.00
C GLU A 62 5.53 -4.78 -8.51
N PHE A 63 6.21 -3.75 -7.98
CA PHE A 63 6.44 -3.59 -6.55
C PHE A 63 5.89 -2.23 -6.10
N ILE A 64 5.50 -2.17 -4.85
CA ILE A 64 4.89 -1.00 -4.22
C ILE A 64 5.69 -0.66 -2.98
N ASP A 65 5.98 0.61 -2.78
CA ASP A 65 6.64 1.08 -1.56
C ASP A 65 6.11 2.45 -1.18
N VAL A 66 6.25 2.81 0.08
CA VAL A 66 5.84 4.12 0.58
C VAL A 66 7.06 5.05 0.63
N TYR A 67 6.80 6.35 0.47
CA TYR A 67 7.84 7.35 0.68
C TYR A 67 8.13 7.44 2.17
N ARG A 68 9.40 7.36 2.55
CA ARG A 68 9.80 7.33 3.96
C ARG A 68 10.13 8.70 4.53
N ASP A 69 10.13 9.70 3.70
CA ASP A 69 10.34 11.09 4.10
C ASP A 69 9.02 11.82 4.39
N SER A 70 7.89 11.11 4.32
CA SER A 70 6.58 11.65 4.63
C SER A 70 5.86 10.75 5.63
N TYR A 71 4.81 11.28 6.24
CA TYR A 71 3.98 10.54 7.20
C TYR A 71 2.54 10.49 6.69
N PHE A 72 1.88 9.39 6.98
CA PHE A 72 0.48 9.21 6.67
C PHE A 72 -0.41 10.03 7.62
#